data_431b6a68fa4179c5e865660f8bd72279
#
_entry.id   431b6a68fa4179c5e865660f8bd72279
#
_cell.length_a   1.000
_cell.length_b   1.000
_cell.length_c   1.000
_cell.angle_alpha   90.00
_cell.angle_beta   90.00
_cell.angle_gamma   90.00
#
_symmetry.space_group_name_H-M   'P 1'
#
loop_
_entity.id
_entity.type
_entity.pdbx_description
1 polymer ?
#
loop_
_entity_poly.entity_id
_entity_poly.type
_entity_poly.pdbx_seq_one_letter_code
_entity_poly.pdbx_strand_id
1 'polypeptide(L)'
;MLGSVALAVVAAASSVVASPLDLLKRTSPGTGTDNGFFYSFWTDGQGSVTYNNGARGSYDVSWNNVNNFVAGKGWNPGANRVISYNGTWNAANVNSYISVYGWTKNPLIEYYIVEAFGSYNPSTGTTKLGTVTSDGGVYDIYRTQRVNQPSIEGTSTFYQFWSVRQQHRVGGTVNVGNHFNAWSQAGLQLGSHDYQILATEGYQSSGSAKIEVWEGSSSGGGGTTPDPGNGGGNSGGGSCSVTKYGQCGGQGFSGCTACASGSTCQVASQWYSQCL
;
A
#
# COMPACT_ATOMS: atom_id res chain seq x y z
N MET A 1 54.20 0.27 67.89
CA MET A 1 53.83 -0.59 66.73
C MET A 1 52.51 -0.15 66.18
N LEU A 2 52.51 0.67 65.16
CA LEU A 2 51.31 1.10 64.48
C LEU A 2 51.10 0.20 63.25
N GLY A 3 49.99 -0.54 63.26
CA GLY A 3 49.57 -1.38 62.17
C GLY A 3 48.73 -0.57 61.18
N SER A 4 49.20 -0.43 59.95
CA SER A 4 48.43 0.20 58.84
C SER A 4 47.48 -0.84 58.24
N VAL A 5 46.16 -0.55 58.28
CA VAL A 5 45.14 -1.31 57.59
C VAL A 5 44.98 -0.70 56.18
N ALA A 6 45.33 -1.46 55.13
CA ALA A 6 45.10 -1.08 53.75
C ALA A 6 43.67 -1.47 53.35
N LEU A 7 42.84 -0.48 52.96
CA LEU A 7 41.50 -0.69 52.47
C LEU A 7 41.55 -0.87 50.93
N ALA A 8 41.31 -2.09 50.44
CA ALA A 8 41.20 -2.35 48.99
C ALA A 8 39.81 -1.95 48.47
N VAL A 9 39.79 -0.95 47.64
CA VAL A 9 38.55 -0.56 46.89
C VAL A 9 38.46 -1.40 45.63
N VAL A 10 37.52 -2.31 45.57
CA VAL A 10 37.20 -3.08 44.35
C VAL A 10 36.23 -2.23 43.49
N ALA A 11 36.77 -1.67 42.40
CA ALA A 11 35.96 -1.00 41.40
C ALA A 11 35.27 -2.06 40.50
N ALA A 12 33.94 -2.21 40.64
CA ALA A 12 33.12 -3.01 39.72
C ALA A 12 32.94 -2.24 38.41
N ALA A 13 33.62 -2.69 37.36
CA ALA A 13 33.38 -2.18 36.03
C ALA A 13 32.08 -2.77 35.49
N SER A 14 31.02 -1.96 35.44
CA SER A 14 29.78 -2.32 34.72
C SER A 14 30.03 -2.25 33.21
N SER A 15 30.16 -3.39 32.56
CA SER A 15 30.16 -3.49 31.11
C SER A 15 28.78 -3.16 30.59
N VAL A 16 28.58 -1.97 30.02
CA VAL A 16 27.42 -1.64 29.22
C VAL A 16 27.55 -2.46 27.92
N VAL A 17 26.79 -3.54 27.83
CA VAL A 17 26.63 -4.25 26.56
C VAL A 17 25.73 -3.37 25.70
N ALA A 18 26.33 -2.59 24.79
CA ALA A 18 25.59 -1.92 23.74
C ALA A 18 24.87 -3.00 22.90
N SER A 19 23.54 -2.98 22.89
CA SER A 19 22.77 -3.78 21.95
C SER A 19 23.27 -3.47 20.53
N PRO A 20 23.51 -4.49 19.68
CA PRO A 20 23.84 -4.23 18.30
C PRO A 20 22.69 -3.42 17.71
N LEU A 21 22.97 -2.16 17.31
CA LEU A 21 22.12 -1.42 16.41
C LEU A 21 22.03 -2.29 15.17
N ASP A 22 20.85 -2.86 14.91
CA ASP A 22 20.55 -3.43 13.60
C ASP A 22 20.77 -2.30 12.59
N LEU A 23 21.94 -2.31 11.96
CA LEU A 23 22.19 -1.49 10.77
C LEU A 23 21.21 -2.03 9.72
N LEU A 24 20.05 -1.38 9.60
CA LEU A 24 19.11 -1.65 8.53
C LEU A 24 19.89 -1.59 7.22
N LYS A 25 20.06 -2.74 6.58
CA LYS A 25 20.79 -2.84 5.34
C LYS A 25 20.01 -2.08 4.28
N ARG A 26 20.57 -0.97 3.77
CA ARG A 26 19.98 -0.22 2.66
C ARG A 26 19.64 -1.14 1.51
N THR A 27 18.41 -1.09 1.04
CA THR A 27 17.97 -1.83 -0.14
C THR A 27 18.37 -1.02 -1.38
N SER A 28 19.08 -1.65 -2.31
CA SER A 28 19.39 -1.03 -3.60
C SER A 28 18.14 -0.94 -4.48
N PRO A 29 18.09 0.01 -5.44
CA PRO A 29 17.03 0.04 -6.44
C PRO A 29 16.89 -1.32 -7.15
N GLY A 30 15.64 -1.73 -7.37
CA GLY A 30 15.28 -3.03 -7.93
C GLY A 30 14.01 -3.60 -7.31
N THR A 31 13.74 -4.85 -7.62
CA THR A 31 12.61 -5.61 -7.09
C THR A 31 13.08 -6.88 -6.40
N GLY A 32 12.28 -7.42 -5.49
CA GLY A 32 12.59 -8.67 -4.81
C GLY A 32 11.51 -9.06 -3.80
N THR A 33 11.85 -10.04 -2.97
CA THR A 33 10.98 -10.49 -1.86
C THR A 33 11.74 -10.32 -0.54
N ASP A 34 11.07 -9.75 0.43
CA ASP A 34 11.58 -9.58 1.79
C ASP A 34 10.46 -9.85 2.81
N ASN A 35 10.72 -10.72 3.79
CA ASN A 35 9.76 -11.13 4.83
C ASN A 35 8.40 -11.57 4.27
N GLY A 36 8.39 -12.27 3.10
CA GLY A 36 7.17 -12.77 2.47
C GLY A 36 6.39 -11.74 1.64
N PHE A 37 6.87 -10.50 1.56
CA PHE A 37 6.29 -9.45 0.72
C PHE A 37 7.20 -9.16 -0.47
N PHE A 38 6.58 -8.94 -1.62
CA PHE A 38 7.26 -8.35 -2.77
C PHE A 38 7.58 -6.88 -2.47
N TYR A 39 8.73 -6.37 -2.90
CA TYR A 39 9.05 -4.95 -2.88
C TYR A 39 9.48 -4.48 -4.26
N SER A 40 9.21 -3.20 -4.53
CA SER A 40 9.76 -2.48 -5.67
C SER A 40 10.33 -1.16 -5.17
N PHE A 41 11.56 -0.86 -5.57
CA PHE A 41 12.20 0.43 -5.37
C PHE A 41 12.82 0.89 -6.67
N TRP A 42 12.23 1.92 -7.26
CA TRP A 42 12.71 2.58 -8.47
C TRP A 42 13.07 4.03 -8.17
N THR A 43 14.12 4.54 -8.80
CA THR A 43 14.51 5.95 -8.80
C THR A 43 15.19 6.26 -10.12
N ASP A 44 15.08 7.51 -10.59
CA ASP A 44 15.80 8.02 -11.75
C ASP A 44 17.27 8.37 -11.44
N GLY A 45 17.70 8.18 -10.19
CA GLY A 45 19.08 8.38 -9.73
C GLY A 45 19.43 9.83 -9.38
N GLN A 46 18.50 10.78 -9.51
CA GLN A 46 18.75 12.18 -9.13
C GLN A 46 18.36 12.43 -7.67
N GLY A 47 19.19 13.19 -6.96
CA GLY A 47 19.06 13.39 -5.51
C GLY A 47 19.49 12.15 -4.73
N SER A 48 18.92 11.94 -3.56
CA SER A 48 19.19 10.74 -2.75
C SER A 48 17.92 10.13 -2.20
N VAL A 49 17.82 8.79 -2.30
CA VAL A 49 16.75 8.00 -1.70
C VAL A 49 17.38 6.91 -0.86
N THR A 50 16.93 6.77 0.37
CA THR A 50 17.25 5.64 1.24
C THR A 50 15.96 4.87 1.47
N TYR A 51 15.91 3.64 0.97
CA TYR A 51 14.80 2.72 1.17
C TYR A 51 15.28 1.51 1.96
N ASN A 52 14.54 1.14 3.01
CA ASN A 52 14.85 0.00 3.85
C ASN A 52 13.62 -0.90 3.96
N ASN A 53 13.80 -2.18 3.68
CA ASN A 53 12.82 -3.19 4.01
C ASN A 53 12.82 -3.45 5.52
N GLY A 54 11.66 -3.34 6.15
CA GLY A 54 11.43 -3.66 7.55
C GLY A 54 10.79 -5.03 7.74
N ALA A 55 10.43 -5.36 8.98
CA ALA A 55 9.76 -6.61 9.30
C ALA A 55 8.40 -6.73 8.59
N ARG A 56 8.05 -7.94 8.17
CA ARG A 56 6.77 -8.21 7.47
C ARG A 56 6.57 -7.26 6.28
N GLY A 57 5.40 -6.62 6.17
CA GLY A 57 5.07 -5.64 5.13
C GLY A 57 5.54 -4.21 5.41
N SER A 58 6.42 -4.00 6.42
CA SER A 58 6.90 -2.66 6.72
C SER A 58 8.08 -2.24 5.86
N TYR A 59 8.14 -0.94 5.59
CA TYR A 59 9.28 -0.28 4.99
C TYR A 59 9.41 1.15 5.53
N ASP A 60 10.60 1.70 5.44
CA ASP A 60 10.84 3.12 5.61
C ASP A 60 11.60 3.68 4.40
N VAL A 61 11.28 4.91 4.05
CA VAL A 61 11.91 5.63 2.96
C VAL A 61 12.17 7.08 3.37
N SER A 62 13.33 7.58 3.06
CA SER A 62 13.66 9.00 3.16
C SER A 62 14.32 9.46 1.87
N TRP A 63 13.97 10.67 1.44
CA TRP A 63 14.50 11.22 0.19
C TRP A 63 14.86 12.69 0.35
N ASN A 64 15.85 13.12 -0.42
CA ASN A 64 16.31 14.50 -0.42
C ASN A 64 16.64 14.95 -1.84
N ASN A 65 16.00 16.05 -2.26
CA ASN A 65 16.16 16.68 -3.56
C ASN A 65 16.09 15.69 -4.73
N VAL A 66 15.19 14.72 -4.65
CA VAL A 66 14.97 13.75 -5.74
C VAL A 66 14.31 14.42 -6.93
N ASN A 67 14.56 13.89 -8.14
CA ASN A 67 13.69 14.20 -9.27
C ASN A 67 12.49 13.25 -9.28
N ASN A 68 12.69 11.90 -9.27
CA ASN A 68 11.59 10.96 -9.08
C ASN A 68 12.05 9.64 -8.45
N PHE A 69 11.19 9.08 -7.58
CA PHE A 69 11.27 7.70 -7.11
C PHE A 69 9.88 7.17 -6.78
N VAL A 70 9.73 5.85 -6.87
CA VAL A 70 8.57 5.09 -6.37
C VAL A 70 9.12 3.88 -5.59
N ALA A 71 8.68 3.71 -4.35
CA ALA A 71 9.13 2.59 -3.53
C ALA A 71 8.02 2.09 -2.59
N GLY A 72 7.95 0.78 -2.37
CA GLY A 72 6.99 0.18 -1.45
C GLY A 72 7.01 -1.33 -1.40
N LYS A 73 6.11 -1.88 -0.60
CA LYS A 73 5.91 -3.33 -0.40
C LYS A 73 4.50 -3.76 -0.76
N GLY A 74 4.35 -5.04 -1.11
CA GLY A 74 3.08 -5.65 -1.45
C GLY A 74 3.21 -7.05 -2.02
N TRP A 75 2.71 -7.27 -3.24
CA TRP A 75 2.57 -8.60 -3.82
C TRP A 75 2.92 -8.63 -5.31
N ASN A 76 3.43 -9.77 -5.73
CA ASN A 76 3.58 -10.13 -7.14
C ASN A 76 3.07 -11.59 -7.30
N PRO A 77 2.03 -11.84 -8.13
CA PRO A 77 1.31 -10.86 -8.93
C PRO A 77 0.37 -9.96 -8.11
N GLY A 78 -0.03 -8.84 -8.71
CA GLY A 78 -1.16 -8.04 -8.28
C GLY A 78 -2.48 -8.80 -8.44
N ALA A 79 -3.53 -8.37 -7.70
CA ALA A 79 -4.85 -8.99 -7.76
C ALA A 79 -5.95 -8.06 -7.21
N ASN A 80 -7.21 -8.49 -7.35
CA ASN A 80 -8.33 -7.96 -6.59
C ASN A 80 -8.19 -8.37 -5.12
N ARG A 81 -7.53 -7.57 -4.32
CA ARG A 81 -7.35 -7.86 -2.88
C ARG A 81 -7.80 -6.69 -2.02
N VAL A 82 -7.95 -6.95 -0.75
CA VAL A 82 -8.14 -5.93 0.26
C VAL A 82 -6.77 -5.64 0.86
N ILE A 83 -6.32 -4.40 0.76
CA ILE A 83 -5.02 -3.95 1.26
C ILE A 83 -5.25 -3.06 2.47
N SER A 84 -4.73 -3.47 3.62
CA SER A 84 -4.69 -2.63 4.81
C SER A 84 -3.30 -2.08 5.02
N TYR A 85 -3.21 -0.85 5.50
CA TYR A 85 -1.94 -0.21 5.76
C TYR A 85 -2.04 0.81 6.89
N ASN A 86 -0.91 1.11 7.49
CA ASN A 86 -0.76 2.17 8.48
C ASN A 86 0.66 2.76 8.40
N GLY A 87 0.86 3.93 9.00
CA GLY A 87 2.19 4.50 9.05
C GLY A 87 2.21 6.00 9.26
N THR A 88 3.37 6.57 8.99
CA THR A 88 3.62 8.01 9.01
C THR A 88 4.14 8.46 7.65
N TRP A 89 3.72 9.65 7.24
CA TRP A 89 4.11 10.26 5.98
C TRP A 89 4.37 11.75 6.20
N ASN A 90 5.66 12.12 6.23
CA ASN A 90 6.13 13.47 6.48
C ASN A 90 6.45 14.18 5.16
N ALA A 91 5.44 14.31 4.30
CA ALA A 91 5.57 14.88 2.96
C ALA A 91 4.28 15.54 2.46
N ALA A 92 3.36 15.92 3.37
CA ALA A 92 2.08 16.53 3.02
C ALA A 92 2.20 17.90 2.35
N ASN A 93 3.33 18.57 2.48
CA ASN A 93 3.58 19.91 1.94
C ASN A 93 4.47 19.91 0.70
N VAL A 94 4.84 18.74 0.17
CA VAL A 94 5.70 18.59 -1.01
C VAL A 94 5.04 17.68 -2.04
N ASN A 95 5.56 17.63 -3.26
CA ASN A 95 5.03 16.74 -4.28
C ASN A 95 5.42 15.29 -3.96
N SER A 96 4.48 14.57 -3.37
CA SER A 96 4.62 13.19 -2.91
C SER A 96 3.26 12.53 -2.82
N TYR A 97 3.20 11.19 -2.94
CA TYR A 97 1.98 10.38 -2.89
C TYR A 97 2.13 9.18 -1.98
N ILE A 98 1.01 8.79 -1.35
CA ILE A 98 0.79 7.46 -0.77
C ILE A 98 -0.33 6.81 -1.58
N SER A 99 -0.05 5.66 -2.19
CA SER A 99 -1.00 5.00 -3.08
C SER A 99 -0.84 3.48 -3.10
N VAL A 100 -1.94 2.76 -3.35
CA VAL A 100 -1.83 1.44 -3.96
C VAL A 100 -1.39 1.67 -5.40
N TYR A 101 -0.27 1.06 -5.76
CA TYR A 101 0.41 1.24 -7.03
C TYR A 101 0.72 -0.10 -7.66
N GLY A 102 0.59 -0.18 -8.96
CA GLY A 102 0.91 -1.41 -9.67
C GLY A 102 0.89 -1.26 -11.17
N TRP A 103 1.16 -2.39 -11.82
CA TRP A 103 1.27 -2.51 -13.27
C TRP A 103 0.47 -3.70 -13.78
N THR A 104 0.03 -3.57 -15.03
CA THR A 104 -0.46 -4.70 -15.84
C THR A 104 0.28 -4.75 -17.18
N LYS A 105 0.22 -5.91 -17.83
CA LYS A 105 0.74 -6.16 -19.19
C LYS A 105 -0.39 -6.60 -20.11
N ASN A 106 -0.29 -6.28 -21.38
CA ASN A 106 -1.27 -6.63 -22.40
C ASN A 106 -2.72 -6.23 -22.04
N PRO A 107 -3.05 -4.92 -21.91
CA PRO A 107 -2.22 -3.75 -22.19
C PRO A 107 -1.28 -3.37 -21.01
N LEU A 108 -0.18 -2.67 -21.35
CA LEU A 108 0.71 -2.06 -20.39
C LEU A 108 0.02 -0.86 -19.75
N ILE A 109 -0.36 -0.99 -18.48
CA ILE A 109 -1.02 0.05 -17.70
C ILE A 109 -0.29 0.22 -16.39
N GLU A 110 0.01 1.45 -16.03
CA GLU A 110 0.41 1.85 -14.69
C GLU A 110 -0.81 2.32 -13.92
N TYR A 111 -1.04 1.88 -12.70
CA TYR A 111 -2.23 2.30 -11.98
C TYR A 111 -1.95 2.76 -10.55
N TYR A 112 -2.80 3.70 -10.12
CA TYR A 112 -2.72 4.35 -8.81
C TYR A 112 -4.10 4.43 -8.15
N ILE A 113 -4.21 3.96 -6.91
CA ILE A 113 -5.29 4.33 -5.99
C ILE A 113 -4.65 5.23 -4.94
N VAL A 114 -4.75 6.54 -5.15
CA VAL A 114 -4.08 7.55 -4.34
C VAL A 114 -4.90 7.81 -3.07
N GLU A 115 -4.30 7.50 -1.93
CA GLU A 115 -4.90 7.70 -0.60
C GLU A 115 -4.61 9.10 -0.06
N ALA A 116 -3.41 9.62 -0.37
CA ALA A 116 -3.00 10.98 -0.06
C ALA A 116 -1.99 11.49 -1.10
N PHE A 117 -2.07 12.78 -1.40
CA PHE A 117 -1.05 13.52 -2.13
C PHE A 117 -0.70 14.81 -1.38
N GLY A 118 0.50 15.32 -1.61
CA GLY A 118 0.98 16.53 -0.95
C GLY A 118 0.60 17.81 -1.71
N SER A 119 1.60 18.60 -2.10
CA SER A 119 1.39 19.91 -2.74
C SER A 119 0.84 19.84 -4.17
N TYR A 120 0.86 18.68 -4.82
CA TYR A 120 0.41 18.52 -6.21
C TYR A 120 -0.55 17.34 -6.34
N ASN A 121 -1.74 17.61 -6.90
CA ASN A 121 -2.68 16.55 -7.25
C ASN A 121 -2.25 15.93 -8.60
N PRO A 122 -1.97 14.60 -8.65
CA PRO A 122 -1.48 13.95 -9.87
C PRO A 122 -2.44 14.00 -11.04
N SER A 123 -3.73 14.27 -10.79
CA SER A 123 -4.76 14.40 -11.84
C SER A 123 -4.93 15.83 -12.36
N THR A 124 -4.11 16.79 -11.92
CA THR A 124 -4.21 18.21 -12.33
C THR A 124 -4.16 18.32 -13.86
N GLY A 125 -5.11 19.08 -14.43
CA GLY A 125 -5.22 19.28 -15.88
C GLY A 125 -5.83 18.10 -16.66
N THR A 126 -6.30 17.06 -15.97
CA THR A 126 -6.89 15.87 -16.59
C THR A 126 -8.42 15.88 -16.47
N THR A 127 -9.11 15.44 -17.52
CA THR A 127 -10.57 15.32 -17.48
C THR A 127 -11.00 14.18 -16.56
N LYS A 128 -11.87 14.47 -15.61
CA LYS A 128 -12.49 13.49 -14.73
C LYS A 128 -13.43 12.58 -15.51
N LEU A 129 -13.25 11.27 -15.38
CA LEU A 129 -14.06 10.26 -16.08
C LEU A 129 -15.22 9.74 -15.23
N GLY A 130 -15.17 9.89 -13.92
CA GLY A 130 -16.19 9.41 -13.01
C GLY A 130 -15.72 9.46 -11.56
N THR A 131 -16.46 8.78 -10.69
CA THR A 131 -16.14 8.61 -9.27
C THR A 131 -16.38 7.18 -8.83
N VAL A 132 -15.66 6.77 -7.79
CA VAL A 132 -15.97 5.55 -7.03
C VAL A 132 -16.04 5.89 -5.55
N THR A 133 -17.09 5.40 -4.88
CA THR A 133 -17.20 5.43 -3.43
C THR A 133 -16.74 4.08 -2.89
N SER A 134 -15.66 4.08 -2.14
CA SER A 134 -15.06 2.88 -1.56
C SER A 134 -14.38 3.20 -0.24
N ASP A 135 -14.42 2.27 0.69
CA ASP A 135 -13.62 2.31 1.92
C ASP A 135 -13.79 3.63 2.71
N GLY A 136 -15.04 4.08 2.82
CA GLY A 136 -15.42 5.28 3.54
C GLY A 136 -14.98 6.59 2.89
N GLY A 137 -14.72 6.61 1.58
CA GLY A 137 -14.36 7.83 0.85
C GLY A 137 -14.80 7.82 -0.60
N VAL A 138 -14.74 9.00 -1.22
CA VAL A 138 -14.98 9.20 -2.65
C VAL A 138 -13.65 9.41 -3.34
N TYR A 139 -13.47 8.76 -4.48
CA TYR A 139 -12.30 8.90 -5.34
C TYR A 139 -12.73 9.35 -6.72
N ASP A 140 -12.01 10.31 -7.27
CA ASP A 140 -12.18 10.76 -8.64
C ASP A 140 -11.35 9.89 -9.59
N ILE A 141 -11.94 9.51 -10.73
CA ILE A 141 -11.33 8.61 -11.71
C ILE A 141 -10.77 9.42 -12.88
N TYR A 142 -9.51 9.11 -13.26
CA TYR A 142 -8.84 9.77 -14.38
C TYR A 142 -8.00 8.78 -15.20
N ARG A 143 -7.63 9.21 -16.42
CA ARG A 143 -6.66 8.54 -17.27
C ARG A 143 -5.69 9.56 -17.85
N THR A 144 -4.40 9.29 -17.75
CA THR A 144 -3.33 10.04 -18.42
C THR A 144 -2.57 9.14 -19.36
N GLN A 145 -1.85 9.72 -20.32
CA GLN A 145 -0.95 8.98 -21.20
C GLN A 145 0.48 9.39 -20.94
N ARG A 146 1.36 8.41 -20.87
CA ARG A 146 2.81 8.60 -20.79
C ARG A 146 3.43 8.20 -22.11
N VAL A 147 4.19 9.09 -22.73
CA VAL A 147 4.82 8.86 -24.03
C VAL A 147 6.32 8.77 -23.84
N ASN A 148 6.91 7.65 -24.27
CA ASN A 148 8.36 7.40 -24.17
C ASN A 148 8.89 7.60 -22.73
N GLN A 149 8.20 7.00 -21.74
CA GLN A 149 8.57 7.09 -20.33
C GLN A 149 9.05 5.74 -19.79
N PRO A 150 9.84 5.72 -18.72
CA PRO A 150 10.23 4.50 -18.03
C PRO A 150 9.02 3.67 -17.61
N SER A 151 9.09 2.35 -17.81
CA SER A 151 8.07 1.39 -17.43
C SER A 151 8.71 0.07 -16.98
N ILE A 152 7.88 -0.90 -16.59
CA ILE A 152 8.33 -2.27 -16.30
C ILE A 152 8.79 -3.05 -17.55
N GLU A 153 8.56 -2.50 -18.74
CA GLU A 153 8.98 -3.07 -20.03
C GLU A 153 10.02 -2.16 -20.73
N GLY A 154 10.77 -1.37 -19.94
CA GLY A 154 11.69 -0.36 -20.49
C GLY A 154 10.97 0.93 -20.88
N THR A 155 11.56 1.73 -21.77
CA THR A 155 10.94 2.97 -22.25
C THR A 155 9.76 2.63 -23.17
N SER A 156 8.56 3.07 -22.80
CA SER A 156 7.31 2.70 -23.46
C SER A 156 6.30 3.85 -23.48
N THR A 157 5.27 3.71 -24.31
CA THR A 157 4.09 4.56 -24.28
C THR A 157 2.94 3.75 -23.68
N PHE A 158 2.34 4.25 -22.60
CA PHE A 158 1.31 3.55 -21.84
C PHE A 158 0.30 4.51 -21.22
N TYR A 159 -0.81 3.99 -20.74
CA TYR A 159 -1.77 4.75 -19.95
C TYR A 159 -1.54 4.56 -18.46
N GLN A 160 -1.86 5.62 -17.71
CA GLN A 160 -1.98 5.60 -16.26
C GLN A 160 -3.46 5.69 -15.89
N PHE A 161 -3.93 4.80 -15.02
CA PHE A 161 -5.28 4.83 -14.45
C PHE A 161 -5.20 5.30 -12.99
N TRP A 162 -6.07 6.23 -12.65
CA TRP A 162 -6.04 6.90 -11.36
C TRP A 162 -7.40 6.79 -10.67
N SER A 163 -7.37 6.50 -9.38
CA SER A 163 -8.43 6.82 -8.41
C SER A 163 -7.81 7.73 -7.37
N VAL A 164 -8.25 8.99 -7.28
CA VAL A 164 -7.67 9.99 -6.40
C VAL A 164 -8.67 10.33 -5.29
N ARG A 165 -8.31 10.01 -4.05
CA ARG A 165 -9.16 10.20 -2.88
C ARG A 165 -9.37 11.69 -2.60
N GLN A 166 -10.64 12.11 -2.47
CA GLN A 166 -10.99 13.50 -2.20
C GLN A 166 -10.62 13.92 -0.76
N GLN A 167 -10.79 13.03 0.22
CA GLN A 167 -10.42 13.25 1.61
C GLN A 167 -9.20 12.38 1.94
N HIS A 168 -8.04 12.97 1.97
CA HIS A 168 -6.77 12.26 2.18
C HIS A 168 -6.75 11.50 3.50
N ARG A 169 -6.05 10.37 3.50
CA ARG A 169 -5.74 9.62 4.73
C ARG A 169 -4.38 8.93 4.61
N VAL A 170 -3.75 8.73 5.75
CA VAL A 170 -2.56 7.89 5.90
C VAL A 170 -2.91 6.79 6.90
N GLY A 171 -3.21 5.61 6.36
CA GLY A 171 -3.72 4.47 7.11
C GLY A 171 -5.18 4.16 6.80
N GLY A 172 -5.49 2.87 6.74
CA GLY A 172 -6.82 2.35 6.45
C GLY A 172 -6.81 1.08 5.63
N THR A 173 -7.95 0.78 5.03
CA THR A 173 -8.15 -0.40 4.18
C THR A 173 -8.64 0.04 2.80
N VAL A 174 -8.08 -0.52 1.74
CA VAL A 174 -8.44 -0.28 0.35
C VAL A 174 -8.93 -1.58 -0.27
N ASN A 175 -10.19 -1.63 -0.68
CA ASN A 175 -10.72 -2.71 -1.50
C ASN A 175 -10.39 -2.41 -2.97
N VAL A 176 -9.28 -2.95 -3.45
CA VAL A 176 -8.76 -2.68 -4.80
C VAL A 176 -9.76 -3.09 -5.88
N GLY A 177 -10.49 -4.17 -5.67
CA GLY A 177 -11.50 -4.65 -6.61
C GLY A 177 -12.59 -3.62 -6.92
N ASN A 178 -12.98 -2.79 -5.96
CA ASN A 178 -13.96 -1.71 -6.18
C ASN A 178 -13.44 -0.69 -7.21
N HIS A 179 -12.17 -0.35 -7.14
CA HIS A 179 -11.52 0.57 -8.07
C HIS A 179 -11.36 -0.04 -9.46
N PHE A 180 -10.93 -1.30 -9.55
CA PHE A 180 -10.78 -1.99 -10.83
C PHE A 180 -12.12 -2.13 -11.56
N ASN A 181 -13.19 -2.44 -10.82
CA ASN A 181 -14.56 -2.47 -11.37
C ASN A 181 -15.02 -1.09 -11.86
N ALA A 182 -14.78 -0.03 -11.08
CA ALA A 182 -15.14 1.32 -11.46
C ALA A 182 -14.36 1.79 -12.69
N TRP A 183 -13.09 1.45 -12.81
CA TRP A 183 -12.30 1.70 -14.01
C TRP A 183 -12.86 0.97 -15.22
N SER A 184 -13.18 -0.31 -15.09
CA SER A 184 -13.80 -1.09 -16.17
C SER A 184 -15.12 -0.47 -16.65
N GLN A 185 -15.97 -0.02 -15.71
CA GLN A 185 -17.23 0.68 -16.03
C GLN A 185 -16.99 2.03 -16.73
N ALA A 186 -15.88 2.69 -16.44
CA ALA A 186 -15.45 3.91 -17.12
C ALA A 186 -14.72 3.66 -18.46
N GLY A 187 -14.69 2.40 -18.94
CA GLY A 187 -14.01 2.01 -20.18
C GLY A 187 -12.49 1.88 -20.05
N LEU A 188 -11.95 1.82 -18.82
CA LEU A 188 -10.53 1.68 -18.54
C LEU A 188 -10.23 0.21 -18.25
N GLN A 189 -9.68 -0.50 -19.24
CA GLN A 189 -9.41 -1.93 -19.13
C GLN A 189 -7.97 -2.19 -18.70
N LEU A 190 -7.80 -2.91 -17.59
CA LEU A 190 -6.52 -3.43 -17.14
C LEU A 190 -6.12 -4.69 -17.93
N GLY A 191 -4.84 -4.95 -18.00
CA GLY A 191 -4.27 -6.18 -18.53
C GLY A 191 -4.04 -7.25 -17.47
N SER A 192 -3.13 -8.18 -17.75
CA SER A 192 -2.65 -9.16 -16.78
C SER A 192 -1.79 -8.48 -15.72
N HIS A 193 -2.12 -8.69 -14.45
CA HIS A 193 -1.41 -8.07 -13.33
C HIS A 193 0.05 -8.49 -13.27
N ASP A 194 0.96 -7.51 -13.17
CA ASP A 194 2.35 -7.71 -12.77
C ASP A 194 2.43 -7.58 -11.23
N TYR A 195 2.94 -6.49 -10.67
CA TYR A 195 2.97 -6.34 -9.23
C TYR A 195 1.98 -5.27 -8.72
N GLN A 196 1.75 -5.31 -7.42
CA GLN A 196 0.90 -4.39 -6.67
C GLN A 196 1.50 -4.14 -5.30
N ILE A 197 1.78 -2.88 -4.98
CA ILE A 197 2.40 -2.47 -3.71
C ILE A 197 1.65 -1.30 -3.10
N LEU A 198 1.78 -1.10 -1.80
CA LEU A 198 1.54 0.20 -1.21
C LEU A 198 2.83 1.01 -1.33
N ALA A 199 2.77 2.07 -2.12
CA ALA A 199 3.91 2.87 -2.50
C ALA A 199 3.93 4.24 -1.85
N THR A 200 5.13 4.72 -1.57
CA THR A 200 5.48 6.13 -1.41
C THR A 200 6.17 6.59 -2.69
N GLU A 201 5.72 7.71 -3.23
CA GLU A 201 6.35 8.38 -4.36
C GLU A 201 6.74 9.80 -3.98
N GLY A 202 7.87 10.27 -4.48
CA GLY A 202 8.32 11.66 -4.39
C GLY A 202 8.77 12.18 -5.73
N TYR A 203 8.36 13.38 -6.08
CA TYR A 203 8.71 14.07 -7.31
C TYR A 203 9.21 15.46 -7.02
N GLN A 204 10.45 15.80 -7.42
CA GLN A 204 11.11 17.11 -7.19
C GLN A 204 10.92 17.60 -5.74
N SER A 205 11.23 16.72 -4.78
CA SER A 205 10.90 16.95 -3.38
C SER A 205 11.88 16.32 -2.41
N SER A 206 11.67 16.59 -1.13
CA SER A 206 12.32 15.93 0.01
C SER A 206 11.30 15.56 1.05
N GLY A 207 11.48 14.41 1.73
CA GLY A 207 10.54 13.94 2.74
C GLY A 207 10.89 12.57 3.31
N SER A 208 9.96 11.98 4.04
CA SER A 208 10.10 10.63 4.58
C SER A 208 8.74 9.96 4.82
N ALA A 209 8.74 8.64 4.78
CA ALA A 209 7.59 7.83 5.18
C ALA A 209 8.06 6.55 5.89
N LYS A 210 7.22 6.05 6.79
CA LYS A 210 7.34 4.73 7.39
C LYS A 210 5.97 4.08 7.32
N ILE A 211 5.87 3.00 6.58
CA ILE A 211 4.61 2.35 6.22
C ILE A 211 4.69 0.87 6.57
N GLU A 212 3.60 0.31 7.03
CA GLU A 212 3.36 -1.12 7.10
C GLU A 212 2.12 -1.46 6.28
N VAL A 213 2.21 -2.50 5.44
CA VAL A 213 1.11 -3.01 4.61
C VAL A 213 0.87 -4.49 4.93
N TRP A 214 -0.40 -4.90 4.89
CA TRP A 214 -0.81 -6.30 5.05
C TRP A 214 -2.09 -6.58 4.27
N GLU A 215 -2.37 -7.86 4.04
CA GLU A 215 -3.63 -8.27 3.44
C GLU A 215 -4.75 -8.09 4.46
N GLY A 216 -5.68 -7.21 4.14
CA GLY A 216 -6.85 -6.94 4.97
C GLY A 216 -7.94 -7.99 4.77
N SER A 217 -8.88 -8.05 5.69
CA SER A 217 -10.16 -8.72 5.49
C SER A 217 -11.21 -7.69 5.11
N SER A 218 -12.12 -8.04 4.20
CA SER A 218 -13.28 -7.21 3.86
C SER A 218 -14.26 -7.19 5.04
N SER A 219 -13.99 -6.35 6.04
CA SER A 219 -14.94 -6.06 7.11
C SER A 219 -15.81 -4.89 6.66
N GLY A 220 -17.11 -5.10 6.55
CA GLY A 220 -18.07 -4.01 6.44
C GLY A 220 -17.87 -3.01 7.59
N GLY A 221 -17.87 -1.73 7.27
CA GLY A 221 -17.46 -0.57 8.04
C GLY A 221 -17.76 -0.59 9.54
N GLY A 222 -16.80 -0.14 10.29
CA GLY A 222 -16.88 0.13 11.73
C GLY A 222 -15.48 0.30 12.29
N GLY A 223 -15.02 1.56 12.41
CA GLY A 223 -13.72 1.85 13.01
C GLY A 223 -13.69 1.48 14.49
N THR A 224 -12.71 0.70 14.86
CA THR A 224 -12.12 0.70 16.21
C THR A 224 -10.67 0.30 16.09
N THR A 225 -9.80 1.07 16.70
CA THR A 225 -8.38 0.81 16.90
C THR A 225 -8.17 -0.54 17.60
N PRO A 226 -7.17 -1.36 17.21
CA PRO A 226 -6.83 -2.56 17.95
C PRO A 226 -6.07 -2.20 19.22
N ASP A 227 -6.64 -2.59 20.37
CA ASP A 227 -5.95 -2.69 21.66
C ASP A 227 -5.08 -3.97 21.65
N PRO A 228 -3.81 -3.93 22.09
CA PRO A 228 -2.97 -5.12 22.16
C PRO A 228 -3.22 -5.88 23.45
N GLY A 229 -3.98 -6.97 23.39
CA GLY A 229 -4.06 -7.88 24.53
C GLY A 229 -5.14 -8.95 24.46
N ASN A 230 -4.65 -10.15 24.44
CA ASN A 230 -5.22 -11.41 24.93
C ASN A 230 -6.00 -12.32 23.98
N GLY A 231 -5.45 -13.53 23.85
CA GLY A 231 -6.03 -14.65 23.12
C GLY A 231 -7.23 -15.27 23.83
N GLY A 232 -8.09 -15.88 23.03
CA GLY A 232 -9.21 -16.69 23.53
C GLY A 232 -10.14 -17.04 22.36
N GLY A 233 -10.04 -18.27 21.85
CA GLY A 233 -10.95 -18.77 20.83
C GLY A 233 -12.39 -18.84 21.34
N ASN A 234 -13.32 -18.52 20.46
CA ASN A 234 -14.66 -19.08 20.52
C ASN A 234 -15.29 -19.16 19.14
N SER A 235 -15.61 -20.37 18.71
CA SER A 235 -16.43 -20.69 17.56
C SER A 235 -17.86 -20.25 17.83
N GLY A 236 -18.27 -19.12 17.26
CA GLY A 236 -19.65 -18.66 17.26
C GLY A 236 -20.12 -18.51 15.82
N GLY A 237 -21.04 -19.37 15.35
CA GLY A 237 -21.66 -19.31 14.02
C GLY A 237 -22.47 -18.03 13.84
N GLY A 238 -21.85 -16.97 13.37
CA GLY A 238 -22.50 -15.78 12.85
C GLY A 238 -22.72 -15.99 11.35
N SER A 239 -23.99 -15.99 10.89
CA SER A 239 -24.30 -16.01 9.46
C SER A 239 -23.68 -14.77 8.80
N CYS A 240 -22.65 -15.00 7.99
CA CYS A 240 -22.06 -13.91 7.20
C CYS A 240 -23.03 -13.48 6.10
N SER A 241 -23.16 -12.20 5.83
CA SER A 241 -23.92 -11.69 4.69
C SER A 241 -23.19 -10.51 4.04
N VAL A 242 -23.23 -10.49 2.71
CA VAL A 242 -22.64 -9.45 1.87
C VAL A 242 -23.70 -8.40 1.56
N THR A 243 -23.41 -7.15 1.82
CA THR A 243 -24.31 -6.04 1.48
C THR A 243 -24.50 -5.91 -0.03
N LYS A 244 -25.60 -5.28 -0.46
CA LYS A 244 -25.84 -5.00 -1.87
C LYS A 244 -24.62 -4.30 -2.51
N TYR A 245 -24.25 -4.74 -3.70
CA TYR A 245 -23.08 -4.35 -4.46
C TYR A 245 -21.72 -4.87 -3.95
N GLY A 246 -21.68 -5.66 -2.86
CA GLY A 246 -20.46 -6.34 -2.41
C GLY A 246 -20.18 -7.61 -3.22
N GLN A 247 -18.92 -8.03 -3.26
CA GLN A 247 -18.50 -9.27 -3.91
C GLN A 247 -18.99 -10.48 -3.10
N CYS A 248 -19.61 -11.45 -3.81
CA CYS A 248 -20.17 -12.67 -3.20
C CYS A 248 -19.68 -13.96 -3.86
N GLY A 249 -18.72 -13.88 -4.79
CA GLY A 249 -18.15 -15.07 -5.44
C GLY A 249 -17.14 -14.72 -6.54
N GLY A 250 -16.62 -15.76 -7.19
CA GLY A 250 -15.60 -15.73 -8.23
C GLY A 250 -14.52 -16.76 -7.98
N GLN A 251 -13.73 -17.13 -8.99
CA GLN A 251 -12.64 -18.07 -8.83
C GLN A 251 -11.59 -17.53 -7.87
N GLY A 252 -11.26 -18.33 -6.82
CA GLY A 252 -10.33 -17.92 -5.75
C GLY A 252 -10.95 -17.01 -4.66
N PHE A 253 -12.23 -16.73 -4.71
CA PHE A 253 -12.92 -15.97 -3.67
C PHE A 253 -13.13 -16.81 -2.41
N SER A 254 -12.62 -16.37 -1.27
CA SER A 254 -12.73 -17.04 0.03
C SER A 254 -13.62 -16.29 1.04
N GLY A 255 -14.28 -15.22 0.61
CA GLY A 255 -15.18 -14.42 1.45
C GLY A 255 -16.58 -14.99 1.59
N CYS A 256 -17.48 -14.21 2.21
CA CYS A 256 -18.89 -14.56 2.36
C CYS A 256 -19.61 -14.61 1.01
N THR A 257 -20.33 -15.69 0.73
CA THR A 257 -21.08 -15.89 -0.52
C THR A 257 -22.57 -15.59 -0.42
N ALA A 258 -23.10 -15.41 0.79
CA ALA A 258 -24.50 -15.10 1.01
C ALA A 258 -24.72 -13.57 0.94
N CYS A 259 -25.67 -13.13 0.11
CA CYS A 259 -26.06 -11.72 0.06
C CYS A 259 -27.03 -11.35 1.16
N ALA A 260 -27.00 -10.10 1.60
CA ALA A 260 -27.99 -9.54 2.52
C ALA A 260 -29.40 -9.59 1.90
N SER A 261 -30.41 -9.59 2.77
CA SER A 261 -31.83 -9.62 2.36
C SER A 261 -32.14 -8.56 1.31
N GLY A 262 -32.81 -8.96 0.25
CA GLY A 262 -33.16 -8.07 -0.88
C GLY A 262 -32.11 -8.00 -2.00
N SER A 263 -31.05 -8.82 -1.94
CA SER A 263 -30.08 -8.96 -3.04
C SER A 263 -29.69 -10.42 -3.26
N THR A 264 -29.26 -10.74 -4.47
CA THR A 264 -28.81 -12.07 -4.90
C THR A 264 -27.42 -12.00 -5.49
N CYS A 265 -26.63 -13.06 -5.28
CA CYS A 265 -25.27 -13.13 -5.84
C CYS A 265 -25.35 -13.42 -7.34
N GLN A 266 -24.97 -12.44 -8.17
CA GLN A 266 -24.95 -12.57 -9.62
C GLN A 266 -23.52 -12.64 -10.15
N VAL A 267 -23.29 -13.57 -11.08
CA VAL A 267 -21.99 -13.76 -11.73
C VAL A 267 -21.79 -12.63 -12.75
N ALA A 268 -20.76 -11.80 -12.55
CA ALA A 268 -20.35 -10.78 -13.51
C ALA A 268 -19.19 -11.26 -14.37
N SER A 269 -18.31 -12.14 -13.85
CA SER A 269 -17.22 -12.76 -14.58
C SER A 269 -16.78 -14.06 -13.91
N GLN A 270 -15.88 -14.81 -14.52
CA GLN A 270 -15.27 -16.02 -13.92
C GLN A 270 -14.61 -15.71 -12.54
N TRP A 271 -14.15 -14.49 -12.35
CA TRP A 271 -13.39 -14.07 -11.17
C TRP A 271 -14.20 -13.20 -10.18
N TYR A 272 -15.43 -12.84 -10.54
CA TYR A 272 -16.22 -11.89 -9.76
C TYR A 272 -17.72 -12.14 -9.85
N SER A 273 -18.37 -12.24 -8.69
CA SER A 273 -19.82 -12.23 -8.55
C SER A 273 -20.22 -11.16 -7.54
N GLN A 274 -21.35 -10.51 -7.74
CA GLN A 274 -21.80 -9.35 -6.96
C GLN A 274 -23.23 -9.54 -6.44
N CYS A 275 -23.51 -9.06 -5.25
CA CYS A 275 -24.86 -8.99 -4.71
C CYS A 275 -25.65 -7.84 -5.35
N LEU A 276 -26.64 -8.14 -6.19
CA LEU A 276 -27.50 -7.18 -6.88
C LEU A 276 -28.97 -7.30 -6.44
#